data_0eedf4e95ac540b3e71cfc3a9a6ee503
#
_entry.id   0eedf4e95ac540b3e71cfc3a9a6ee503
#
_cell.length_a   1.000
_cell.length_b   1.000
_cell.length_c   1.000
_cell.angle_alpha   90.00
_cell.angle_beta   90.00
_cell.angle_gamma   90.00
#
_symmetry.space_group_name_H-M   'P 1'
#
loop_
_entity.id
_entity.type
_entity.pdbx_description
1 polymer ?
#
loop_
_entity_poly.entity_id
_entity_poly.type
_entity_poly.pdbx_seq_one_letter_code
_entity_poly.pdbx_strand_id
1 'polypeptide(L)'
;MSLRYSSDIKAEALCLGFFACGIARAEPVDEAVAASFREWLRQGGHAGMGYMDNHTDMRLNPRLLMPEVKSIISVALNYAPAERIPKGQPQLAVYAYGQDYHDVVKQKLHQLAAAMDVTCYRAFCDSAPVLERYWAVKAGLGWTGRNHQLIIPRAGSMFFLGELFVDIELDYDTPMKNCCGHCHACIDACPTGAICVSEEGRSLFDANYCLSYQTIENRGDIPHSIAEKMGDMIYGCDRCQEVCPWNRFATPTTEPLLQPRPELLGMTRKRWAELTVEEYRALFKGSAVKRAKYEGLMRNIKESIRPNTHPDCLEEKGENTHPDPPEGRE
;
A
#
# COMPACT_ATOMS: atom_id res chain seq x y z
N MET A 1 -4.78 5.13 -33.54
CA MET A 1 -6.22 5.44 -33.40
C MET A 1 -6.38 5.88 -31.94
N SER A 2 -6.83 7.10 -31.69
CA SER A 2 -6.95 7.65 -30.33
C SER A 2 -8.06 6.91 -29.56
N LEU A 3 -7.79 6.47 -28.31
CA LEU A 3 -8.78 5.86 -27.44
C LEU A 3 -9.72 6.94 -26.91
N ARG A 4 -11.01 6.87 -27.29
CA ARG A 4 -12.02 7.87 -26.90
C ARG A 4 -13.10 7.32 -26.00
N TYR A 5 -13.24 6.01 -25.92
CA TYR A 5 -14.25 5.37 -25.09
C TYR A 5 -13.65 4.83 -23.80
N SER A 6 -14.36 4.96 -22.72
CA SER A 6 -13.92 4.48 -21.39
C SER A 6 -13.60 2.97 -21.39
N SER A 7 -14.33 2.18 -22.18
CA SER A 7 -14.07 0.75 -22.38
C SER A 7 -12.69 0.47 -22.99
N ASP A 8 -12.32 1.26 -24.01
CA ASP A 8 -11.05 1.08 -24.73
C ASP A 8 -9.86 1.49 -23.87
N ILE A 9 -10.02 2.56 -23.08
CA ILE A 9 -9.01 3.02 -22.10
C ILE A 9 -8.76 1.93 -21.05
N LYS A 10 -9.83 1.31 -20.51
CA LYS A 10 -9.71 0.20 -19.57
C LYS A 10 -9.04 -1.02 -20.20
N ALA A 11 -9.41 -1.37 -21.43
CA ALA A 11 -8.78 -2.48 -22.15
C ALA A 11 -7.28 -2.23 -22.38
N GLU A 12 -6.90 -1.02 -22.77
CA GLU A 12 -5.49 -0.64 -22.94
C GLU A 12 -4.72 -0.68 -21.63
N ALA A 13 -5.31 -0.20 -20.53
CA ALA A 13 -4.69 -0.30 -19.22
C ALA A 13 -4.39 -1.77 -18.84
N LEU A 14 -5.30 -2.71 -19.13
CA LEU A 14 -5.06 -4.14 -18.93
C LEU A 14 -3.96 -4.67 -19.86
N CYS A 15 -3.93 -4.24 -21.14
CA CYS A 15 -2.86 -4.59 -22.08
C CYS A 15 -1.48 -4.10 -21.59
N LEU A 16 -1.43 -2.94 -20.96
CA LEU A 16 -0.22 -2.40 -20.31
C LEU A 16 0.18 -3.16 -19.04
N GLY A 17 -0.60 -4.13 -18.60
CA GLY A 17 -0.32 -5.00 -17.45
C GLY A 17 -0.90 -4.51 -16.12
N PHE A 18 -1.73 -3.47 -16.11
CA PHE A 18 -2.52 -3.15 -14.92
C PHE A 18 -3.55 -4.26 -14.66
N PHE A 19 -3.80 -4.55 -13.41
CA PHE A 19 -4.79 -5.56 -13.00
C PHE A 19 -6.22 -5.03 -13.12
N ALA A 20 -6.42 -3.78 -12.78
CA ALA A 20 -7.72 -3.10 -12.84
C ALA A 20 -7.55 -1.64 -13.24
N CYS A 21 -8.59 -1.10 -13.88
CA CYS A 21 -8.71 0.30 -14.28
C CYS A 21 -10.15 0.75 -14.10
N GLY A 22 -10.34 1.93 -13.54
CA GLY A 22 -11.65 2.56 -13.40
C GLY A 22 -11.52 4.07 -13.49
N ILE A 23 -12.66 4.75 -13.64
CA ILE A 23 -12.71 6.18 -13.94
C ILE A 23 -13.67 6.87 -12.97
N ALA A 24 -13.17 7.91 -12.30
CA ALA A 24 -13.96 8.76 -11.42
C ALA A 24 -14.06 10.19 -11.98
N ARG A 25 -15.14 10.89 -11.65
CA ARG A 25 -15.28 12.32 -11.91
C ARG A 25 -14.34 13.10 -11.01
N ALA A 26 -13.63 14.09 -11.56
CA ALA A 26 -12.74 14.96 -10.81
C ALA A 26 -13.53 16.05 -10.07
N GLU A 27 -13.94 15.74 -8.85
CA GLU A 27 -14.68 16.63 -7.94
C GLU A 27 -13.90 16.78 -6.63
N PRO A 28 -14.19 17.80 -5.80
CA PRO A 28 -13.66 17.83 -4.44
C PRO A 28 -14.01 16.54 -3.69
N VAL A 29 -13.10 16.10 -2.83
CA VAL A 29 -13.29 14.91 -1.99
C VAL A 29 -14.54 15.08 -1.12
N ASP A 30 -15.31 14.00 -0.97
CA ASP A 30 -16.55 14.00 -0.16
C ASP A 30 -16.26 14.59 1.24
N GLU A 31 -17.14 15.52 1.69
CA GLU A 31 -16.89 16.29 2.93
C GLU A 31 -16.67 15.40 4.16
N ALA A 32 -17.39 14.27 4.26
CA ALA A 32 -17.21 13.33 5.37
C ALA A 32 -15.79 12.72 5.38
N VAL A 33 -15.22 12.43 4.20
CA VAL A 33 -13.83 11.93 4.06
C VAL A 33 -12.84 13.05 4.34
N ALA A 34 -13.09 14.23 3.83
CA ALA A 34 -12.25 15.42 4.06
C ALA A 34 -12.20 15.78 5.54
N ALA A 35 -13.34 15.79 6.24
CA ALA A 35 -13.41 16.04 7.67
C ALA A 35 -12.66 14.97 8.48
N SER A 36 -12.83 13.69 8.14
CA SER A 36 -12.11 12.59 8.79
C SER A 36 -10.59 12.69 8.58
N PHE A 37 -10.15 13.08 7.38
CA PHE A 37 -8.73 13.27 7.08
C PHE A 37 -8.12 14.45 7.87
N ARG A 38 -8.81 15.59 7.93
CA ARG A 38 -8.37 16.75 8.72
C ARG A 38 -8.32 16.44 10.21
N GLU A 39 -9.29 15.69 10.73
CA GLU A 39 -9.32 15.26 12.12
C GLU A 39 -8.17 14.31 12.45
N TRP A 40 -7.85 13.36 11.57
CA TRP A 40 -6.69 12.48 11.71
C TRP A 40 -5.37 13.26 11.76
N LEU A 41 -5.22 14.29 10.91
CA LEU A 41 -4.06 15.19 10.94
C LEU A 41 -4.00 15.96 12.26
N ARG A 42 -5.14 16.54 12.70
CA ARG A 42 -5.23 17.33 13.95
C ARG A 42 -4.87 16.49 15.18
N GLN A 43 -5.20 15.22 15.17
CA GLN A 43 -4.86 14.26 16.24
C GLN A 43 -3.40 13.79 16.17
N GLY A 44 -2.63 14.18 15.16
CA GLY A 44 -1.26 13.71 14.96
C GLY A 44 -1.15 12.25 14.51
N GLY A 45 -2.25 11.66 14.01
CA GLY A 45 -2.28 10.28 13.54
C GLY A 45 -1.34 9.98 12.38
N HIS A 46 -0.85 11.02 11.70
CA HIS A 46 0.16 10.92 10.64
C HIS A 46 1.61 10.81 11.17
N ALA A 47 1.82 10.85 12.49
CA ALA A 47 3.14 10.80 13.12
C ALA A 47 4.11 11.84 12.52
N GLY A 48 5.36 11.48 12.24
CA GLY A 48 6.36 12.37 11.64
C GLY A 48 6.24 12.59 10.12
N MET A 49 5.16 12.11 9.49
CA MET A 49 4.94 12.27 8.04
C MET A 49 4.37 13.65 7.70
N GLY A 50 5.13 14.74 7.94
CA GLY A 50 4.67 16.10 7.70
C GLY A 50 4.21 16.38 6.26
N TYR A 51 4.65 15.57 5.28
CA TYR A 51 4.15 15.64 3.91
C TYR A 51 2.66 15.29 3.77
N MET A 52 2.06 14.64 4.77
CA MET A 52 0.61 14.35 4.78
C MET A 52 -0.20 15.61 5.10
N ASP A 53 0.34 16.51 5.95
CA ASP A 53 -0.28 17.79 6.28
C ASP A 53 -0.01 18.84 5.20
N ASN A 54 1.15 18.76 4.54
CA ASN A 54 1.48 19.67 3.45
C ASN A 54 0.49 19.51 2.28
N HIS A 55 0.03 20.64 1.73
CA HIS A 55 -0.86 20.68 0.57
C HIS A 55 -2.20 19.96 0.77
N THR A 56 -2.75 20.02 2.00
CA THR A 56 -4.05 19.39 2.34
C THR A 56 -5.16 19.83 1.39
N ASP A 57 -5.22 21.10 1.00
CA ASP A 57 -6.26 21.59 0.08
C ASP A 57 -6.14 20.97 -1.31
N MET A 58 -4.90 20.82 -1.84
CA MET A 58 -4.65 20.13 -3.11
C MET A 58 -5.01 18.65 -3.02
N ARG A 59 -4.77 18.01 -1.87
CA ARG A 59 -5.11 16.61 -1.61
C ARG A 59 -6.62 16.38 -1.58
N LEU A 60 -7.38 17.37 -1.12
CA LEU A 60 -8.83 17.32 -1.03
C LEU A 60 -9.56 17.88 -2.26
N ASN A 61 -8.84 18.55 -3.17
CA ASN A 61 -9.44 19.06 -4.39
C ASN A 61 -8.49 18.87 -5.58
N PRO A 62 -8.75 17.91 -6.48
CA PRO A 62 -7.89 17.59 -7.60
C PRO A 62 -7.72 18.77 -8.58
N ARG A 63 -8.68 19.69 -8.63
CA ARG A 63 -8.60 20.89 -9.49
C ARG A 63 -7.54 21.88 -9.05
N LEU A 64 -7.07 21.82 -7.82
CA LEU A 64 -5.92 22.61 -7.34
C LEU A 64 -4.59 22.03 -7.81
N LEU A 65 -4.56 20.74 -8.17
CA LEU A 65 -3.40 20.11 -8.80
C LEU A 65 -3.42 20.30 -10.33
N MET A 66 -4.58 20.17 -10.95
CA MET A 66 -4.79 20.34 -12.38
C MET A 66 -6.14 21.04 -12.60
N PRO A 67 -6.16 22.36 -12.84
CA PRO A 67 -7.41 23.14 -12.97
C PRO A 67 -8.40 22.61 -14.01
N GLU A 68 -7.88 22.09 -15.12
CA GLU A 68 -8.65 21.58 -16.26
C GLU A 68 -9.15 20.15 -16.07
N VAL A 69 -8.77 19.47 -14.98
CA VAL A 69 -9.11 18.06 -14.77
C VAL A 69 -10.62 17.82 -14.78
N LYS A 70 -11.06 16.84 -15.57
CA LYS A 70 -12.46 16.40 -15.64
C LYS A 70 -12.60 14.95 -15.18
N SER A 71 -11.64 14.10 -15.52
CA SER A 71 -11.68 12.68 -15.17
C SER A 71 -10.38 12.25 -14.50
N ILE A 72 -10.50 11.34 -13.55
CA ILE A 72 -9.40 10.67 -12.87
C ILE A 72 -9.50 9.19 -13.22
N ILE A 73 -8.51 8.70 -13.94
CA ILE A 73 -8.36 7.28 -14.27
C ILE A 73 -7.49 6.68 -13.18
N SER A 74 -8.06 5.80 -12.36
CA SER A 74 -7.34 5.05 -11.32
C SER A 74 -6.99 3.67 -11.84
N VAL A 75 -5.76 3.25 -11.61
CA VAL A 75 -5.25 1.93 -12.00
C VAL A 75 -4.67 1.20 -10.80
N ALA A 76 -4.68 -0.13 -10.86
CA ALA A 76 -4.08 -0.99 -9.86
C ALA A 76 -3.07 -1.94 -10.53
N LEU A 77 -1.81 -1.94 -10.07
CA LEU A 77 -0.75 -2.83 -10.53
C LEU A 77 -0.43 -3.86 -9.45
N ASN A 78 -0.59 -5.14 -9.77
CA ASN A 78 -0.35 -6.23 -8.83
C ASN A 78 1.15 -6.34 -8.47
N TYR A 79 1.46 -6.47 -7.17
CA TYR A 79 2.81 -6.71 -6.67
C TYR A 79 2.95 -7.99 -5.83
N ALA A 80 1.91 -8.80 -5.71
CA ALA A 80 2.00 -10.04 -4.94
C ALA A 80 3.14 -10.92 -5.48
N PRO A 81 4.12 -11.30 -4.66
CA PRO A 81 5.27 -12.04 -5.15
C PRO A 81 4.95 -13.54 -5.31
N ALA A 82 5.63 -14.19 -6.28
CA ALA A 82 5.59 -15.65 -6.40
C ALA A 82 6.39 -16.35 -5.30
N GLU A 83 7.47 -15.73 -4.86
CA GLU A 83 8.35 -16.24 -3.81
C GLU A 83 8.55 -15.17 -2.73
N ARG A 84 8.78 -15.63 -1.49
CA ARG A 84 9.00 -14.76 -0.33
C ARG A 84 10.32 -15.11 0.35
N ILE A 85 10.87 -14.13 1.08
CA ILE A 85 12.00 -14.38 1.99
C ILE A 85 11.59 -15.51 2.95
N PRO A 86 12.44 -16.53 3.15
CA PRO A 86 12.13 -17.66 4.04
C PRO A 86 11.75 -17.20 5.45
N LYS A 87 10.78 -17.88 6.06
CA LYS A 87 10.37 -17.62 7.45
C LYS A 87 11.57 -17.75 8.40
N GLY A 88 11.59 -16.92 9.44
CA GLY A 88 12.70 -16.89 10.42
C GLY A 88 13.93 -16.11 9.96
N GLN A 89 13.92 -15.58 8.72
CA GLN A 89 14.87 -14.57 8.29
C GLN A 89 14.27 -13.17 8.45
N PRO A 90 15.07 -12.10 8.57
CA PRO A 90 14.58 -10.74 8.54
C PRO A 90 13.72 -10.46 7.31
N GLN A 91 12.53 -9.90 7.51
CA GLN A 91 11.48 -9.73 6.51
C GLN A 91 11.36 -8.28 6.05
N LEU A 92 11.15 -8.09 4.76
CA LEU A 92 10.67 -6.83 4.19
C LEU A 92 9.20 -7.00 3.79
N ALA A 93 8.44 -5.91 3.82
CA ALA A 93 7.14 -5.90 3.19
C ALA A 93 7.28 -6.22 1.69
N VAL A 94 6.42 -7.09 1.19
CA VAL A 94 6.58 -7.69 -0.15
C VAL A 94 6.51 -6.67 -1.28
N TYR A 95 5.89 -5.52 -1.06
CA TYR A 95 5.84 -4.45 -2.06
C TYR A 95 7.24 -3.91 -2.43
N ALA A 96 8.23 -4.09 -1.56
CA ALA A 96 9.58 -3.57 -1.74
C ALA A 96 10.57 -4.61 -2.32
N TYR A 97 10.08 -5.76 -2.76
CA TYR A 97 10.94 -6.83 -3.27
C TYR A 97 11.54 -6.54 -4.64
N GLY A 98 10.82 -5.82 -5.49
CA GLY A 98 11.23 -5.52 -6.86
C GLY A 98 11.87 -4.14 -7.02
N GLN A 99 11.71 -3.61 -8.23
CA GLN A 99 12.08 -2.24 -8.58
C GLN A 99 11.13 -1.23 -7.92
N ASP A 100 11.57 0.02 -7.84
CA ASP A 100 10.77 1.11 -7.31
C ASP A 100 9.48 1.29 -8.14
N TYR A 101 8.36 1.03 -7.49
CA TYR A 101 7.04 1.04 -8.13
C TYR A 101 6.61 2.41 -8.63
N HIS A 102 7.13 3.49 -8.03
CA HIS A 102 6.82 4.84 -8.50
C HIS A 102 7.20 5.02 -9.98
N ASP A 103 8.36 4.52 -10.37
CA ASP A 103 8.84 4.61 -11.76
C ASP A 103 8.04 3.67 -12.67
N VAL A 104 7.80 2.43 -12.23
CA VAL A 104 7.09 1.41 -13.01
C VAL A 104 5.66 1.85 -13.31
N VAL A 105 4.92 2.31 -12.29
CA VAL A 105 3.52 2.74 -12.45
C VAL A 105 3.45 4.02 -13.31
N LYS A 106 4.30 5.02 -13.03
CA LYS A 106 4.30 6.28 -13.80
C LYS A 106 4.63 6.04 -15.27
N GLN A 107 5.61 5.19 -15.57
CA GLN A 107 5.95 4.85 -16.94
C GLN A 107 4.73 4.28 -17.71
N LYS A 108 4.00 3.34 -17.08
CA LYS A 108 2.78 2.75 -17.65
C LYS A 108 1.64 3.79 -17.79
N LEU A 109 1.49 4.70 -16.85
CA LEU A 109 0.51 5.79 -16.93
C LEU A 109 0.83 6.75 -18.10
N HIS A 110 2.11 7.04 -18.35
CA HIS A 110 2.51 7.83 -19.54
C HIS A 110 2.24 7.08 -20.85
N GLN A 111 2.42 5.77 -20.89
CA GLN A 111 2.06 4.95 -22.05
C GLN A 111 0.55 4.96 -22.29
N LEU A 112 -0.26 4.87 -21.23
CA LEU A 112 -1.72 4.98 -21.31
C LEU A 112 -2.14 6.34 -21.85
N ALA A 113 -1.58 7.43 -21.34
CA ALA A 113 -1.85 8.79 -21.82
C ALA A 113 -1.49 8.96 -23.31
N ALA A 114 -0.36 8.40 -23.75
CA ALA A 114 0.05 8.40 -25.14
C ALA A 114 -0.93 7.63 -26.04
N ALA A 115 -1.41 6.47 -25.59
CA ALA A 115 -2.41 5.68 -26.31
C ALA A 115 -3.76 6.42 -26.43
N MET A 116 -4.11 7.22 -25.43
CA MET A 116 -5.29 8.08 -25.42
C MET A 116 -5.13 9.33 -26.32
N ASP A 117 -3.91 9.64 -26.78
CA ASP A 117 -3.58 10.88 -27.52
C ASP A 117 -3.96 12.16 -26.73
N VAL A 118 -3.83 12.11 -25.39
CA VAL A 118 -4.07 13.28 -24.52
C VAL A 118 -2.76 14.01 -24.28
N THR A 119 -2.80 15.34 -24.39
CA THR A 119 -1.64 16.22 -24.18
C THR A 119 -1.69 16.95 -22.85
N CYS A 120 -2.90 17.20 -22.33
CA CYS A 120 -3.12 17.82 -21.02
C CYS A 120 -3.46 16.73 -19.99
N TYR A 121 -2.44 16.24 -19.28
CA TYR A 121 -2.60 15.23 -18.25
C TYR A 121 -1.53 15.33 -17.17
N ARG A 122 -1.79 14.70 -16.03
CA ARG A 122 -0.81 14.49 -14.94
C ARG A 122 -0.89 13.06 -14.44
N ALA A 123 0.26 12.40 -14.30
CA ALA A 123 0.39 11.05 -13.79
C ALA A 123 0.94 11.07 -12.35
N PHE A 124 0.28 10.37 -11.45
CA PHE A 124 0.63 10.28 -10.04
C PHE A 124 0.78 8.83 -9.60
N CYS A 125 1.70 8.61 -8.67
CA CYS A 125 1.86 7.38 -7.91
C CYS A 125 2.58 7.74 -6.61
N ASP A 126 1.87 7.69 -5.48
CA ASP A 126 2.32 7.86 -4.10
C ASP A 126 3.05 9.18 -3.75
N SER A 127 3.76 9.81 -4.66
CA SER A 127 4.65 10.95 -4.40
C SER A 127 3.99 12.32 -4.54
N ALA A 128 2.65 12.40 -4.64
CA ALA A 128 1.89 13.64 -4.82
C ALA A 128 0.78 13.79 -3.75
N PRO A 129 0.25 15.00 -3.53
CA PRO A 129 -0.86 15.20 -2.61
C PRO A 129 -2.20 14.74 -3.24
N VAL A 130 -2.30 13.43 -3.48
CA VAL A 130 -3.48 12.73 -4.01
C VAL A 130 -3.93 11.67 -3.03
N LEU A 131 -5.24 11.55 -2.79
CA LEU A 131 -5.83 10.46 -2.00
C LEU A 131 -6.11 9.26 -2.91
N GLU A 132 -5.05 8.56 -3.35
CA GLU A 132 -5.13 7.49 -4.36
C GLU A 132 -6.16 6.41 -3.99
N ARG A 133 -6.17 5.92 -2.74
CA ARG A 133 -7.16 4.95 -2.29
C ARG A 133 -8.59 5.45 -2.37
N TYR A 134 -8.81 6.74 -2.10
CA TYR A 134 -10.12 7.37 -2.26
C TYR A 134 -10.55 7.37 -3.73
N TRP A 135 -9.65 7.79 -4.64
CA TRP A 135 -9.96 7.83 -6.06
C TRP A 135 -10.15 6.44 -6.65
N ALA A 136 -9.36 5.45 -6.23
CA ALA A 136 -9.55 4.05 -6.62
C ALA A 136 -10.93 3.49 -6.18
N VAL A 137 -11.40 3.87 -4.99
CA VAL A 137 -12.77 3.53 -4.54
C VAL A 137 -13.83 4.25 -5.37
N LYS A 138 -13.67 5.55 -5.62
CA LYS A 138 -14.60 6.36 -6.46
C LYS A 138 -14.66 5.83 -7.89
N ALA A 139 -13.54 5.33 -8.41
CA ALA A 139 -13.42 4.68 -9.72
C ALA A 139 -13.89 3.21 -9.73
N GLY A 140 -14.48 2.70 -8.64
CA GLY A 140 -15.08 1.37 -8.60
C GLY A 140 -14.10 0.19 -8.57
N LEU A 141 -12.80 0.40 -8.28
CA LEU A 141 -11.83 -0.70 -8.23
C LEU A 141 -12.06 -1.64 -7.05
N GLY A 142 -12.56 -1.11 -5.95
CA GLY A 142 -12.75 -1.87 -4.72
C GLY A 142 -13.28 -0.99 -3.60
N TRP A 143 -12.98 -1.36 -2.36
CA TRP A 143 -13.33 -0.58 -1.17
C TRP A 143 -12.14 -0.43 -0.24
N THR A 144 -12.14 0.59 0.60
CA THR A 144 -11.17 0.72 1.69
C THR A 144 -11.50 -0.28 2.80
N GLY A 145 -10.61 -1.24 3.03
CA GLY A 145 -10.73 -2.22 4.10
C GLY A 145 -10.51 -1.63 5.49
N ARG A 146 -10.81 -2.41 6.55
CA ARG A 146 -10.51 -2.02 7.94
C ARG A 146 -9.00 -1.84 8.19
N ASN A 147 -8.15 -2.45 7.36
CA ASN A 147 -6.69 -2.24 7.35
C ASN A 147 -6.25 -0.99 6.59
N HIS A 148 -7.17 -0.15 6.17
CA HIS A 148 -6.94 1.07 5.38
C HIS A 148 -6.26 0.84 4.02
N GLN A 149 -6.24 -0.41 3.52
CA GLN A 149 -5.82 -0.71 2.14
C GLN A 149 -7.02 -0.77 1.21
N LEU A 150 -6.79 -0.50 -0.09
CA LEU A 150 -7.77 -0.84 -1.10
C LEU A 150 -7.87 -2.37 -1.20
N ILE A 151 -9.08 -2.90 -1.14
CA ILE A 151 -9.35 -4.32 -1.36
C ILE A 151 -10.12 -4.45 -2.68
N ILE A 152 -9.54 -5.18 -3.63
CA ILE A 152 -10.16 -5.51 -4.91
C ILE A 152 -10.85 -6.87 -4.78
N PRO A 153 -12.15 -7.00 -5.16
CA PRO A 153 -12.87 -8.26 -5.05
C PRO A 153 -12.14 -9.40 -5.74
N ARG A 154 -12.04 -10.54 -5.07
CA ARG A 154 -11.37 -11.76 -5.56
C ARG A 154 -9.91 -11.56 -6.03
N ALA A 155 -9.24 -10.53 -5.51
CA ALA A 155 -7.85 -10.24 -5.85
C ALA A 155 -7.03 -9.78 -4.63
N GLY A 156 -7.71 -9.29 -3.57
CA GLY A 156 -7.03 -8.85 -2.34
C GLY A 156 -6.58 -7.40 -2.37
N SER A 157 -5.48 -7.11 -1.69
CA SER A 157 -4.99 -5.75 -1.47
C SER A 157 -3.53 -5.51 -1.85
N MET A 158 -2.88 -6.48 -2.54
CA MET A 158 -1.47 -6.35 -2.93
C MET A 158 -1.34 -5.62 -4.27
N PHE A 159 -1.74 -4.33 -4.28
CA PHE A 159 -1.73 -3.49 -5.47
C PHE A 159 -1.09 -2.14 -5.21
N PHE A 160 -0.21 -1.70 -6.13
CA PHE A 160 0.15 -0.30 -6.26
C PHE A 160 -0.97 0.43 -6.98
N LEU A 161 -1.22 1.66 -6.56
CA LEU A 161 -2.20 2.54 -7.18
C LEU A 161 -1.49 3.61 -8.02
N GLY A 162 -2.18 4.08 -9.02
CA GLY A 162 -1.75 5.21 -9.80
C GLY A 162 -2.94 5.93 -10.39
N GLU A 163 -2.82 7.24 -10.53
CA GLU A 163 -3.85 8.10 -11.07
C GLU A 163 -3.35 8.88 -12.28
N LEU A 164 -4.15 8.86 -13.34
CA LEU A 164 -3.99 9.70 -14.50
C LEU A 164 -5.12 10.75 -14.51
N PHE A 165 -4.78 11.99 -14.24
CA PHE A 165 -5.70 13.13 -14.34
C PHE A 165 -5.72 13.60 -15.78
N VAL A 166 -6.91 13.77 -16.37
CA VAL A 166 -7.09 14.19 -17.75
C VAL A 166 -8.16 15.29 -17.87
N ASP A 167 -8.02 16.15 -18.88
CA ASP A 167 -8.93 17.27 -19.17
C ASP A 167 -10.15 16.88 -20.01
N ILE A 168 -10.30 15.60 -20.30
CA ILE A 168 -11.43 15.06 -21.09
C ILE A 168 -12.49 14.45 -20.16
N GLU A 169 -13.75 14.58 -20.55
CA GLU A 169 -14.87 13.93 -19.87
C GLU A 169 -15.04 12.50 -20.40
N LEU A 170 -15.17 11.54 -19.47
CA LEU A 170 -15.29 10.11 -19.75
C LEU A 170 -16.54 9.55 -19.07
N ASP A 171 -16.93 8.32 -19.40
CA ASP A 171 -17.95 7.59 -18.62
C ASP A 171 -17.38 7.16 -17.28
N TYR A 172 -18.07 7.48 -16.21
CA TYR A 172 -17.61 7.27 -14.84
C TYR A 172 -18.13 5.95 -14.27
N ASP A 173 -17.28 5.28 -13.51
CA ASP A 173 -17.65 4.13 -12.72
C ASP A 173 -18.32 4.53 -11.41
N THR A 174 -18.92 3.56 -10.73
CA THR A 174 -19.59 3.77 -9.44
C THR A 174 -18.86 3.02 -8.33
N PRO A 175 -18.73 3.63 -7.13
CA PRO A 175 -18.16 2.96 -5.98
C PRO A 175 -18.93 1.68 -5.61
N MET A 176 -18.21 0.68 -5.16
CA MET A 176 -18.82 -0.53 -4.63
C MET A 176 -18.98 -0.50 -3.11
N LYS A 177 -19.84 -1.37 -2.58
CA LYS A 177 -20.06 -1.50 -1.14
C LYS A 177 -18.84 -2.10 -0.45
N ASN A 178 -18.60 -1.69 0.80
CA ASN A 178 -17.60 -2.32 1.65
C ASN A 178 -18.02 -3.76 2.01
N CYS A 179 -17.15 -4.72 1.72
CA CYS A 179 -17.37 -6.14 1.94
C CYS A 179 -16.52 -6.73 3.09
N CYS A 180 -16.01 -5.90 4.01
CA CYS A 180 -15.34 -6.39 5.23
C CYS A 180 -16.34 -7.05 6.20
N GLY A 181 -17.62 -6.68 6.18
CA GLY A 181 -18.64 -7.21 7.09
C GLY A 181 -18.21 -7.09 8.56
N HIS A 182 -18.31 -8.20 9.29
CA HIS A 182 -17.93 -8.29 10.70
C HIS A 182 -16.48 -8.77 10.92
N CYS A 183 -15.68 -8.93 9.87
CA CYS A 183 -14.31 -9.42 9.98
C CYS A 183 -13.40 -8.40 10.69
N HIS A 184 -12.65 -8.86 11.69
CA HIS A 184 -11.67 -8.07 12.47
C HIS A 184 -10.24 -8.58 12.34
N ALA A 185 -9.96 -9.58 11.51
CA ALA A 185 -8.67 -10.27 11.45
C ALA A 185 -7.45 -9.33 11.34
N CYS A 186 -7.54 -8.26 10.54
CA CYS A 186 -6.45 -7.29 10.39
C CYS A 186 -6.22 -6.41 11.64
N ILE A 187 -7.26 -6.19 12.44
CA ILE A 187 -7.19 -5.45 13.70
C ILE A 187 -6.52 -6.33 14.75
N ASP A 188 -6.99 -7.58 14.89
CA ASP A 188 -6.49 -8.55 15.86
C ASP A 188 -5.03 -8.93 15.60
N ALA A 189 -4.63 -8.98 14.32
CA ALA A 189 -3.26 -9.28 13.91
C ALA A 189 -2.30 -8.09 14.01
N CYS A 190 -2.79 -6.87 14.27
CA CYS A 190 -1.89 -5.71 14.39
C CYS A 190 -1.17 -5.76 15.75
N PRO A 191 0.15 -6.03 15.78
CA PRO A 191 0.84 -6.32 17.04
C PRO A 191 0.96 -5.08 17.93
N THR A 192 0.85 -3.90 17.34
CA THR A 192 1.05 -2.63 18.03
C THR A 192 -0.25 -1.86 18.25
N GLY A 193 -1.39 -2.38 17.74
CA GLY A 193 -2.68 -1.69 17.85
C GLY A 193 -2.80 -0.43 16.99
N ALA A 194 -1.97 -0.29 15.94
CA ALA A 194 -2.04 0.84 15.01
C ALA A 194 -3.38 0.94 14.27
N ILE A 195 -4.12 -0.16 14.18
CA ILE A 195 -5.47 -0.23 13.64
C ILE A 195 -6.39 -0.59 14.80
N CYS A 196 -7.41 0.22 15.04
CA CYS A 196 -8.42 -0.02 16.07
C CYS A 196 -9.83 0.34 15.57
N VAL A 197 -10.82 0.15 16.40
CA VAL A 197 -12.22 0.49 16.10
C VAL A 197 -12.69 1.53 17.11
N SER A 198 -13.33 2.61 16.63
CA SER A 198 -14.00 3.57 17.49
C SER A 198 -15.24 2.97 18.16
N GLU A 199 -15.79 3.67 19.16
CA GLU A 199 -17.06 3.27 19.81
C GLU A 199 -18.22 3.17 18.79
N GLU A 200 -18.18 3.98 17.72
CA GLU A 200 -19.17 3.93 16.63
C GLU A 200 -18.86 2.86 15.57
N GLY A 201 -17.88 1.99 15.80
CA GLY A 201 -17.53 0.88 14.90
C GLY A 201 -16.71 1.28 13.66
N ARG A 202 -16.20 2.53 13.60
CA ARG A 202 -15.33 2.98 12.51
C ARG A 202 -13.90 2.49 12.71
N SER A 203 -13.25 2.04 11.65
CA SER A 203 -11.82 1.73 11.68
C SER A 203 -11.00 3.02 11.79
N LEU A 204 -10.09 3.06 12.75
CA LEU A 204 -9.15 4.15 12.99
C LEU A 204 -7.73 3.64 12.73
N PHE A 205 -6.85 4.57 12.34
CA PHE A 205 -5.45 4.28 12.09
C PHE A 205 -4.56 5.36 12.71
N ASP A 206 -3.55 4.92 13.47
CA ASP A 206 -2.52 5.78 14.02
C ASP A 206 -1.14 5.32 13.56
N ALA A 207 -0.49 6.14 12.72
CA ALA A 207 0.82 5.81 12.19
C ALA A 207 1.91 5.75 13.26
N ASN A 208 1.74 6.45 14.41
CA ASN A 208 2.71 6.41 15.50
C ASN A 208 2.99 4.97 15.98
N TYR A 209 1.98 4.10 15.93
CA TYR A 209 2.08 2.70 16.32
C TYR A 209 2.36 1.76 15.16
N CYS A 210 2.25 2.22 13.89
CA CYS A 210 2.39 1.34 12.73
C CYS A 210 3.85 0.92 12.50
N LEU A 211 4.13 -0.39 12.46
CA LEU A 211 5.47 -0.90 12.15
C LEU A 211 5.97 -0.45 10.77
N SER A 212 5.07 -0.27 9.80
CA SER A 212 5.46 0.27 8.48
C SER A 212 6.02 1.68 8.62
N TYR A 213 5.32 2.58 9.35
CA TYR A 213 5.84 3.91 9.64
C TYR A 213 7.16 3.85 10.40
N GLN A 214 7.26 3.06 11.45
CA GLN A 214 8.43 2.98 12.31
C GLN A 214 9.68 2.50 11.56
N THR A 215 9.52 1.58 10.62
CA THR A 215 10.64 1.00 9.88
C THR A 215 11.01 1.76 8.61
N ILE A 216 10.10 2.59 8.06
CA ILE A 216 10.31 3.30 6.80
C ILE A 216 10.52 4.80 7.02
N GLU A 217 9.63 5.46 7.77
CA GLU A 217 9.54 6.92 7.84
C GLU A 217 10.16 7.50 9.12
N ASN A 218 10.08 6.79 10.24
CA ASN A 218 10.65 7.24 11.50
C ASN A 218 12.18 7.39 11.38
N ARG A 219 12.68 8.59 11.69
CA ARG A 219 14.12 8.92 11.64
C ARG A 219 14.80 8.86 13.02
N GLY A 220 14.03 8.77 14.09
CA GLY A 220 14.51 8.59 15.46
C GLY A 220 14.59 7.13 15.85
N ASP A 221 14.78 6.87 17.14
CA ASP A 221 14.73 5.52 17.70
C ASP A 221 13.31 4.95 17.63
N ILE A 222 13.21 3.64 17.50
CA ILE A 222 11.93 2.93 17.61
C ILE A 222 11.60 2.79 19.09
N PRO A 223 10.41 3.25 19.55
CA PRO A 223 10.00 3.07 20.95
C PRO A 223 10.10 1.61 21.37
N HIS A 224 10.62 1.32 22.55
CA HIS A 224 10.86 -0.05 23.04
C HIS A 224 9.60 -0.92 22.98
N SER A 225 8.46 -0.38 23.41
CA SER A 225 7.16 -1.05 23.36
C SER A 225 6.68 -1.45 21.95
N ILE A 226 7.26 -0.85 20.92
CA ILE A 226 7.03 -1.19 19.52
C ILE A 226 8.11 -2.14 19.01
N ALA A 227 9.37 -1.89 19.37
CA ALA A 227 10.50 -2.71 18.95
C ALA A 227 10.33 -4.17 19.37
N GLU A 228 9.83 -4.44 20.59
CA GLU A 228 9.53 -5.79 21.09
C GLU A 228 8.50 -6.54 20.22
N LYS A 229 7.64 -5.82 19.51
CA LYS A 229 6.56 -6.36 18.67
C LYS A 229 6.93 -6.46 17.18
N MET A 230 8.12 -6.03 16.80
CA MET A 230 8.57 -6.06 15.40
C MET A 230 8.71 -7.49 14.86
N GLY A 231 9.20 -8.41 15.67
CA GLY A 231 9.58 -9.74 15.20
C GLY A 231 10.68 -9.64 14.13
N ASP A 232 10.52 -10.37 13.05
CA ASP A 232 11.50 -10.39 11.95
C ASP A 232 11.36 -9.21 10.96
N MET A 233 10.39 -8.29 11.14
CA MET A 233 10.18 -7.18 10.20
C MET A 233 11.27 -6.12 10.32
N ILE A 234 12.01 -5.89 9.22
CA ILE A 234 13.06 -4.86 9.14
C ILE A 234 12.71 -3.68 8.22
N TYR A 235 11.68 -3.83 7.37
CA TYR A 235 11.21 -2.78 6.48
C TYR A 235 9.75 -2.99 6.09
N GLY A 236 8.88 -2.03 6.41
CA GLY A 236 7.44 -2.18 6.18
C GLY A 236 6.79 -3.21 7.09
N CYS A 237 5.53 -3.54 6.83
CA CYS A 237 4.79 -4.56 7.57
C CYS A 237 3.56 -5.01 6.75
N ASP A 238 3.43 -6.31 6.51
CA ASP A 238 2.33 -6.89 5.74
C ASP A 238 1.28 -7.60 6.62
N ARG A 239 1.45 -7.64 7.96
CA ARG A 239 0.62 -8.47 8.84
C ARG A 239 -0.88 -8.26 8.68
N CYS A 240 -1.34 -7.03 8.55
CA CYS A 240 -2.75 -6.72 8.36
C CYS A 240 -3.27 -7.11 6.96
N GLN A 241 -2.39 -7.26 5.96
CA GLN A 241 -2.72 -7.77 4.63
C GLN A 241 -2.70 -9.30 4.60
N GLU A 242 -1.70 -9.92 5.23
CA GLU A 242 -1.51 -11.38 5.23
C GLU A 242 -2.69 -12.13 5.83
N VAL A 243 -3.29 -11.60 6.89
CA VAL A 243 -4.46 -12.19 7.56
C VAL A 243 -5.79 -11.84 6.89
N CYS A 244 -5.78 -10.94 5.90
CA CYS A 244 -7.01 -10.53 5.23
C CYS A 244 -7.57 -11.69 4.40
N PRO A 245 -8.82 -12.16 4.66
CA PRO A 245 -9.40 -13.26 3.89
C PRO A 245 -9.46 -13.02 2.38
N TRP A 246 -9.50 -11.76 1.95
CA TRP A 246 -9.50 -11.40 0.53
C TRP A 246 -8.16 -11.66 -0.16
N ASN A 247 -7.03 -11.65 0.60
CA ASN A 247 -5.71 -11.94 0.04
C ASN A 247 -5.46 -13.42 -0.27
N ARG A 248 -6.36 -14.33 0.13
CA ARG A 248 -6.34 -15.71 -0.35
C ARG A 248 -6.52 -15.85 -1.87
N PHE A 249 -7.08 -14.82 -2.50
CA PHE A 249 -7.27 -14.77 -3.95
C PHE A 249 -6.13 -14.06 -4.67
N ALA A 250 -5.13 -13.54 -3.95
CA ALA A 250 -3.99 -12.90 -4.57
C ALA A 250 -3.21 -13.89 -5.45
N THR A 251 -2.94 -13.49 -6.68
CA THR A 251 -2.13 -14.25 -7.62
C THR A 251 -0.77 -13.59 -7.80
N PRO A 252 0.30 -14.31 -8.06
CA PRO A 252 1.61 -13.71 -8.32
C PRO A 252 1.56 -12.67 -9.43
N THR A 253 2.32 -11.59 -9.25
CA THR A 253 2.45 -10.54 -10.28
C THR A 253 3.12 -11.09 -11.53
N THR A 254 2.64 -10.64 -12.69
CA THR A 254 3.25 -10.90 -13.99
C THR A 254 4.19 -9.78 -14.42
N GLU A 255 4.29 -8.68 -13.63
CA GLU A 255 5.19 -7.57 -13.94
C GLU A 255 6.65 -7.94 -13.65
N PRO A 256 7.52 -8.03 -14.67
CA PRO A 256 8.90 -8.50 -14.47
C PRO A 256 9.72 -7.61 -13.54
N LEU A 257 9.46 -6.30 -13.54
CA LEU A 257 10.20 -5.33 -12.73
C LEU A 257 9.83 -5.41 -11.24
N LEU A 258 8.68 -6.00 -10.91
CA LEU A 258 8.21 -6.17 -9.53
C LEU A 258 8.53 -7.55 -8.95
N GLN A 259 9.16 -8.44 -9.74
CA GLN A 259 9.60 -9.75 -9.25
C GLN A 259 10.65 -9.60 -8.15
N PRO A 260 10.65 -10.51 -7.14
CA PRO A 260 11.67 -10.53 -6.11
C PRO A 260 13.07 -10.67 -6.69
N ARG A 261 14.02 -9.89 -6.17
CA ARG A 261 15.42 -10.05 -6.55
C ARG A 261 15.99 -11.31 -5.93
N PRO A 262 16.65 -12.20 -6.69
CA PRO A 262 17.22 -13.44 -6.16
C PRO A 262 18.17 -13.22 -4.98
N GLU A 263 18.97 -12.13 -5.02
CA GLU A 263 19.91 -11.76 -3.96
C GLU A 263 19.17 -11.44 -2.67
N LEU A 264 17.99 -10.82 -2.74
CA LEU A 264 17.14 -10.51 -1.60
C LEU A 264 16.57 -11.77 -0.96
N LEU A 265 16.08 -12.70 -1.77
CA LEU A 265 15.54 -13.98 -1.29
C LEU A 265 16.59 -14.84 -0.60
N GLY A 266 17.86 -14.72 -1.01
CA GLY A 266 19.00 -15.42 -0.43
C GLY A 266 19.62 -14.77 0.81
N MET A 267 19.05 -13.65 1.33
CA MET A 267 19.58 -12.96 2.50
C MET A 267 19.29 -13.72 3.78
N THR A 268 20.33 -14.10 4.51
CA THR A 268 20.24 -14.74 5.82
C THR A 268 20.36 -13.72 6.95
N ARG A 269 19.92 -14.06 8.17
CA ARG A 269 20.07 -13.23 9.37
C ARG A 269 21.51 -12.74 9.56
N LYS A 270 22.50 -13.63 9.33
CA LYS A 270 23.92 -13.28 9.41
C LYS A 270 24.29 -12.22 8.38
N ARG A 271 23.93 -12.43 7.11
CA ARG A 271 24.22 -11.45 6.04
C ARG A 271 23.56 -10.10 6.29
N TRP A 272 22.33 -10.10 6.84
CA TRP A 272 21.67 -8.85 7.23
C TRP A 272 22.44 -8.11 8.33
N ALA A 273 22.92 -8.82 9.35
CA ALA A 273 23.69 -8.22 10.45
C ALA A 273 25.03 -7.63 10.00
N GLU A 274 25.65 -8.20 8.95
CA GLU A 274 26.95 -7.82 8.40
C GLU A 274 26.84 -6.90 7.15
N LEU A 275 25.62 -6.44 6.80
CA LEU A 275 25.36 -5.64 5.60
C LEU A 275 26.17 -4.35 5.59
N THR A 276 27.06 -4.18 4.60
CA THR A 276 27.83 -2.97 4.40
C THR A 276 27.07 -1.91 3.61
N VAL A 277 27.55 -0.66 3.63
CA VAL A 277 26.95 0.44 2.84
C VAL A 277 27.02 0.14 1.33
N GLU A 278 28.11 -0.45 0.88
CA GLU A 278 28.34 -0.82 -0.52
C GLU A 278 27.35 -1.90 -0.97
N GLU A 279 27.19 -2.95 -0.18
CA GLU A 279 26.21 -4.02 -0.44
C GLU A 279 24.78 -3.48 -0.40
N TYR A 280 24.45 -2.61 0.56
CA TYR A 280 23.14 -1.95 0.62
C TYR A 280 22.86 -1.13 -0.66
N ARG A 281 23.85 -0.35 -1.12
CA ARG A 281 23.71 0.44 -2.35
C ARG A 281 23.52 -0.42 -3.59
N ALA A 282 24.19 -1.56 -3.66
CA ALA A 282 24.06 -2.51 -4.76
C ALA A 282 22.70 -3.23 -4.71
N LEU A 283 22.35 -3.82 -3.55
CA LEU A 283 21.12 -4.59 -3.36
C LEU A 283 19.85 -3.76 -3.59
N PHE A 284 19.85 -2.50 -3.15
CA PHE A 284 18.67 -1.63 -3.21
C PHE A 284 18.76 -0.53 -4.28
N LYS A 285 19.63 -0.68 -5.29
CA LYS A 285 19.63 0.25 -6.43
C LYS A 285 18.29 0.22 -7.14
N GLY A 286 17.63 1.39 -7.25
CA GLY A 286 16.28 1.49 -7.84
C GLY A 286 15.21 0.71 -7.07
N SER A 287 15.28 0.67 -5.74
CA SER A 287 14.29 0.04 -4.87
C SER A 287 13.69 1.07 -3.91
N ALA A 288 12.43 0.87 -3.54
CA ALA A 288 11.72 1.67 -2.54
C ALA A 288 12.37 1.59 -1.13
N VAL A 289 13.17 0.55 -0.85
CA VAL A 289 13.88 0.38 0.43
C VAL A 289 14.82 1.54 0.74
N LYS A 290 15.29 2.25 -0.29
CA LYS A 290 16.10 3.47 -0.11
C LYS A 290 15.43 4.55 0.74
N ARG A 291 14.12 4.51 0.88
CA ARG A 291 13.36 5.47 1.69
C ARG A 291 13.81 5.45 3.16
N ALA A 292 14.11 4.28 3.73
CA ALA A 292 14.61 4.16 5.10
C ALA A 292 16.06 4.65 5.27
N LYS A 293 16.82 4.78 4.18
CA LYS A 293 18.28 4.96 4.18
C LYS A 293 19.02 3.79 4.83
N TYR A 294 20.33 3.74 4.70
CA TYR A 294 21.15 2.69 5.27
C TYR A 294 21.05 2.65 6.81
N GLU A 295 21.18 3.82 7.44
CA GLU A 295 21.16 3.96 8.89
C GLU A 295 19.84 3.49 9.50
N GLY A 296 18.70 3.85 8.88
CA GLY A 296 17.36 3.41 9.31
C GLY A 296 17.18 1.91 9.14
N LEU A 297 17.62 1.33 8.02
CA LEU A 297 17.54 -0.11 7.80
C LEU A 297 18.43 -0.87 8.82
N MET A 298 19.65 -0.41 9.08
CA MET A 298 20.55 -1.03 10.06
C MET A 298 20.02 -0.92 11.49
N ARG A 299 19.37 0.21 11.84
CA ARG A 299 18.66 0.34 13.11
C ARG A 299 17.59 -0.76 13.22
N ASN A 300 16.76 -0.92 12.21
CA ASN A 300 15.67 -1.90 12.20
C ASN A 300 16.22 -3.34 12.28
N ILE A 301 17.29 -3.64 11.56
CA ILE A 301 17.96 -4.95 11.60
C ILE A 301 18.44 -5.24 13.03
N LYS A 302 19.10 -4.29 13.69
CA LYS A 302 19.59 -4.45 15.06
C LYS A 302 18.44 -4.75 16.03
N GLU A 303 17.31 -4.04 15.91
CA GLU A 303 16.13 -4.28 16.75
C GLU A 303 15.55 -5.68 16.49
N SER A 304 15.40 -6.08 15.23
CA SER A 304 14.85 -7.40 14.84
C SER A 304 15.72 -8.61 15.24
N ILE A 305 17.04 -8.42 15.34
CA ILE A 305 18.01 -9.51 15.63
C ILE A 305 18.27 -9.63 17.13
N ARG A 306 17.90 -8.66 17.95
CA ARG A 306 18.06 -8.75 19.41
C ARG A 306 17.47 -10.07 19.93
N PRO A 307 18.18 -10.80 20.80
CA PRO A 307 17.58 -11.95 21.47
C PRO A 307 16.32 -11.49 22.22
N ASN A 308 15.20 -12.16 21.97
CA ASN A 308 13.99 -11.94 22.78
C ASN A 308 14.31 -12.33 24.21
N THR A 309 14.51 -11.34 25.08
CA THR A 309 14.77 -11.54 26.51
C THR A 309 13.48 -11.77 27.33
N HIS A 310 12.32 -11.95 26.67
CA HIS A 310 11.07 -12.22 27.36
C HIS A 310 10.94 -13.70 27.71
N PRO A 311 10.67 -14.04 28.99
CA PRO A 311 10.59 -15.42 29.46
C PRO A 311 9.41 -16.25 28.94
N ASP A 312 8.41 -15.62 28.26
CA ASP A 312 7.10 -16.23 27.95
C ASP A 312 6.93 -16.77 26.53
N CYS A 313 8.01 -16.96 25.76
CA CYS A 313 7.91 -17.45 24.37
C CYS A 313 8.15 -18.97 24.21
N LEU A 314 7.82 -19.76 25.22
CA LEU A 314 7.83 -21.23 25.13
C LEU A 314 6.48 -21.80 25.54
N GLU A 315 5.45 -21.52 24.74
CA GLU A 315 4.24 -22.36 24.65
C GLU A 315 3.25 -21.67 23.74
N GLU A 316 3.04 -22.26 22.54
CA GLU A 316 1.74 -22.45 21.91
C GLU A 316 1.91 -22.97 20.50
N LYS A 317 1.94 -24.29 20.41
CA LYS A 317 1.50 -25.02 19.23
C LYS A 317 0.02 -25.31 19.42
N GLY A 318 -0.84 -24.44 18.99
CA GLY A 318 -2.28 -24.66 18.85
C GLY A 318 -2.66 -24.64 17.37
N GLU A 319 -3.15 -25.76 16.88
CA GLU A 319 -3.74 -25.88 15.55
C GLU A 319 -4.95 -24.93 15.43
N ASN A 320 -4.83 -23.92 14.62
CA ASN A 320 -5.94 -23.02 14.26
C ASN A 320 -6.73 -23.62 13.11
N THR A 321 -7.83 -24.30 13.45
CA THR A 321 -8.89 -24.61 12.49
C THR A 321 -9.70 -23.34 12.21
N HIS A 322 -9.59 -22.82 11.00
CA HIS A 322 -10.39 -21.68 10.56
C HIS A 322 -11.86 -22.10 10.33
N PRO A 323 -12.83 -21.36 10.84
CA PRO A 323 -14.21 -21.54 10.41
C PRO A 323 -14.41 -21.07 8.97
N ASP A 324 -15.12 -21.88 8.18
CA ASP A 324 -15.53 -21.53 6.84
C ASP A 324 -16.46 -20.29 6.82
N PRO A 325 -16.34 -19.43 5.80
CA PRO A 325 -17.21 -18.27 5.65
C PRO A 325 -18.65 -18.71 5.31
N PRO A 326 -19.68 -17.93 5.72
CA PRO A 326 -21.05 -18.24 5.38
C PRO A 326 -21.25 -18.19 3.86
N GLU A 327 -21.83 -19.25 3.32
CA GLU A 327 -22.28 -19.32 1.92
C GLU A 327 -23.33 -18.22 1.69
N GLY A 328 -23.02 -17.35 0.72
CA GLY A 328 -23.95 -16.32 0.27
C GLY A 328 -25.17 -16.96 -0.38
N ARG A 329 -26.33 -16.72 0.20
CA ARG A 329 -27.58 -16.90 -0.50
C ARG A 329 -27.74 -15.78 -1.53
N GLU A 330 -28.24 -16.18 -2.69
CA GLU A 330 -28.56 -15.45 -3.91
C GLU A 330 -29.12 -14.02 -3.75
#